data_fc8ab8164b95ba868455804c09151dff
#
_entry.id   fc8ab8164b95ba868455804c09151dff
#
_cell.length_a   1.000
_cell.length_b   1.000
_cell.length_c   1.000
_cell.angle_alpha   90.00
_cell.angle_beta   90.00
_cell.angle_gamma   90.00
#
_symmetry.space_group_name_H-M   'P 1'
#
loop_
_entity.id
_entity.type
_entity.pdbx_description
1 polymer ?
#
loop_
_entity_poly.entity_id
_entity_poly.type
_entity_poly.pdbx_seq_one_letter_code
_entity_poly.pdbx_strand_id
1 'polypeptide(L)'
;MNSDDDLTKEALDALVRSFDTAPEAILAQADRLTLEDVRRFLIPKITTLLDRNPEMLMHLLYRVDVAERDVKRVFGESSPKDIPAHLADLLIERQLLKLKIRRAYREKGG
;
A
#
# COMPACT_ATOMS: atom_id res chain seq x y z
N MET A 1 3.34 8.33 22.16
CA MET A 1 3.51 7.60 20.92
C MET A 1 2.44 8.03 19.93
N ASN A 2 2.82 8.29 18.71
CA ASN A 2 1.92 8.85 17.72
C ASN A 2 1.14 7.73 17.02
N SER A 3 -0.20 7.86 16.97
CA SER A 3 -1.04 6.85 16.32
C SER A 3 -0.76 6.70 14.82
N ASP A 4 -0.23 7.76 14.18
CA ASP A 4 0.14 7.70 12.77
C ASP A 4 1.32 6.77 12.52
N ASP A 5 2.26 6.70 13.46
CA ASP A 5 3.40 5.78 13.35
C ASP A 5 2.95 4.33 13.44
N ASP A 6 2.00 4.04 14.34
CA ASP A 6 1.44 2.69 14.46
C ASP A 6 0.70 2.29 13.18
N LEU A 7 -0.07 3.22 12.60
CA LEU A 7 -0.78 2.96 11.36
C LEU A 7 0.19 2.74 10.20
N THR A 8 1.29 3.48 10.17
CA THR A 8 2.31 3.33 9.14
C THR A 8 2.94 1.93 9.20
N LYS A 9 3.27 1.47 10.41
CA LYS A 9 3.82 0.12 10.59
C LYS A 9 2.83 -0.96 10.15
N GLU A 10 1.58 -0.83 10.56
CA GLU A 10 0.55 -1.80 10.19
C GLU A 10 0.31 -1.81 8.68
N ALA A 11 0.30 -0.62 8.06
CA ALA A 11 0.13 -0.52 6.61
C ALA A 11 1.30 -1.18 5.88
N LEU A 12 2.53 -0.93 6.34
CA LEU A 12 3.71 -1.55 5.74
C LEU A 12 3.66 -3.06 5.87
N ASP A 13 3.34 -3.58 7.06
CA ASP A 13 3.26 -5.01 7.29
C ASP A 13 2.25 -5.67 6.36
N ALA A 14 1.05 -5.08 6.26
CA ALA A 14 0.00 -5.60 5.40
C ALA A 14 0.41 -5.59 3.93
N LEU A 15 1.03 -4.51 3.48
CA LEU A 15 1.46 -4.37 2.10
C LEU A 15 2.63 -5.29 1.75
N VAL A 16 3.59 -5.43 2.66
CA VAL A 16 4.73 -6.34 2.45
C VAL A 16 4.24 -7.77 2.31
N ARG A 17 3.30 -8.18 3.15
CA ARG A 17 2.70 -9.52 3.05
C ARG A 17 1.97 -9.73 1.73
N SER A 18 1.29 -8.69 1.25
CA SER A 18 0.57 -8.76 -0.02
C SER A 18 1.53 -8.97 -1.20
N PHE A 19 2.74 -8.44 -1.12
CA PHE A 19 3.75 -8.61 -2.17
C PHE A 19 4.57 -9.89 -2.02
N ASP A 20 4.35 -10.66 -0.96
CA ASP A 20 5.06 -11.92 -0.71
C ASP A 20 6.58 -11.75 -0.76
N THR A 21 7.07 -10.68 -0.16
CA THR A 21 8.51 -10.42 -0.04
C THR A 21 8.98 -10.72 1.37
N ALA A 22 10.30 -10.89 1.54
CA ALA A 22 10.88 -11.15 2.85
C ALA A 22 10.69 -9.93 3.77
N PRO A 23 9.78 -10.01 4.74
CA PRO A 23 9.43 -8.83 5.53
C PRO A 23 10.43 -8.48 6.62
N GLU A 24 11.25 -9.44 7.04
CA GLU A 24 12.07 -9.26 8.24
C GLU A 24 13.06 -8.09 8.12
N ALA A 25 13.72 -7.98 6.97
CA ALA A 25 14.71 -6.92 6.77
C ALA A 25 14.06 -5.54 6.72
N ILE A 26 12.84 -5.46 6.22
CA ILE A 26 12.09 -4.22 6.09
C ILE A 26 11.45 -3.85 7.42
N LEU A 27 10.82 -4.82 8.07
CA LEU A 27 10.12 -4.61 9.33
C LEU A 27 11.08 -4.31 10.48
N ALA A 28 12.34 -4.76 10.39
CA ALA A 28 13.36 -4.43 11.38
C ALA A 28 13.58 -2.92 11.51
N GLN A 29 13.27 -2.17 10.45
CA GLN A 29 13.40 -0.71 10.45
C GLN A 29 12.06 0.00 10.60
N ALA A 30 11.00 -0.74 10.89
CA ALA A 30 9.63 -0.21 10.91
C ALA A 30 9.44 0.93 11.90
N ASP A 31 10.20 0.94 12.99
CA ASP A 31 10.08 1.98 14.01
C ASP A 31 10.44 3.37 13.49
N ARG A 32 11.21 3.44 12.39
CA ARG A 32 11.68 4.68 11.81
C ARG A 32 11.03 4.99 10.47
N LEU A 33 10.11 4.12 10.00
CA LEU A 33 9.52 4.27 8.69
C LEU A 33 8.43 5.33 8.69
N THR A 34 8.44 6.13 7.61
CA THR A 34 7.39 7.09 7.32
C THR A 34 6.55 6.56 6.17
N LEU A 35 5.43 7.24 5.87
CA LEU A 35 4.63 6.90 4.70
C LEU A 35 5.43 7.05 3.41
N GLU A 36 6.35 8.01 3.38
CA GLU A 36 7.24 8.19 2.23
C GLU A 36 8.16 6.99 2.05
N ASP A 37 8.63 6.39 3.13
CA ASP A 37 9.46 5.18 3.05
C ASP A 37 8.67 4.00 2.51
N VAL A 38 7.41 3.86 2.93
CA VAL A 38 6.51 2.83 2.41
C VAL A 38 6.32 3.03 0.91
N ARG A 39 6.09 4.27 0.49
CA ARG A 39 5.92 4.62 -0.91
C ARG A 39 7.16 4.24 -1.72
N ARG A 40 8.35 4.56 -1.23
CA ARG A 40 9.62 4.21 -1.89
C ARG A 40 9.82 2.71 -2.00
N PHE A 41 9.34 1.95 -1.03
CA PHE A 41 9.38 0.50 -1.09
C PHE A 41 8.44 -0.04 -2.17
N LEU A 42 7.24 0.52 -2.27
CA LEU A 42 6.20 0.02 -3.17
C LEU A 42 6.47 0.32 -4.65
N ILE A 43 6.99 1.50 -4.95
CA ILE A 43 7.16 1.93 -6.35
C ILE A 43 7.96 0.93 -7.18
N PRO A 44 9.17 0.50 -6.76
CA PRO A 44 9.92 -0.48 -7.57
C PRO A 44 9.22 -1.83 -7.66
N LYS A 45 8.50 -2.24 -6.62
CA LYS A 45 7.75 -3.51 -6.65
C LYS A 45 6.61 -3.44 -7.67
N ILE A 46 5.88 -2.34 -7.66
CA ILE A 46 4.79 -2.13 -8.62
C ILE A 46 5.35 -2.04 -10.05
N THR A 47 6.45 -1.31 -10.22
CA THR A 47 7.10 -1.18 -11.53
C THR A 47 7.46 -2.55 -12.08
N THR A 48 8.06 -3.41 -11.27
CA THR A 48 8.44 -4.75 -11.69
C THR A 48 7.22 -5.59 -12.06
N LEU A 49 6.16 -5.53 -11.25
CA LEU A 49 4.93 -6.27 -11.53
C LEU A 49 4.24 -5.77 -12.80
N LEU A 50 4.20 -4.46 -12.98
CA LEU A 50 3.58 -3.86 -14.15
C LEU A 50 4.28 -4.32 -15.43
N ASP A 51 5.60 -4.46 -15.39
CA ASP A 51 6.42 -4.88 -16.52
C ASP A 51 6.36 -6.39 -16.75
N ARG A 52 6.44 -7.19 -15.69
CA ARG A 52 6.62 -8.64 -15.80
C ARG A 52 5.37 -9.46 -15.54
N ASN A 53 4.47 -8.99 -14.71
CA ASN A 53 3.29 -9.75 -14.34
C ASN A 53 2.13 -8.83 -13.97
N PRO A 54 1.56 -8.12 -14.97
CA PRO A 54 0.47 -7.19 -14.70
C PRO A 54 -0.76 -7.85 -14.09
N GLU A 55 -1.01 -9.12 -14.38
CA GLU A 55 -2.13 -9.84 -13.78
C GLU A 55 -1.98 -9.95 -12.27
N MET A 56 -0.77 -10.25 -11.81
CA MET A 56 -0.50 -10.30 -10.37
C MET A 56 -0.72 -8.93 -9.72
N LEU A 57 -0.33 -7.86 -10.41
CA LEU A 57 -0.57 -6.51 -9.92
C LEU A 57 -2.07 -6.25 -9.76
N MET A 58 -2.87 -6.64 -10.75
CA MET A 58 -4.32 -6.47 -10.66
C MET A 58 -4.92 -7.28 -9.52
N HIS A 59 -4.46 -8.51 -9.32
CA HIS A 59 -4.89 -9.33 -8.19
C HIS A 59 -4.57 -8.66 -6.87
N LEU A 60 -3.40 -8.04 -6.77
CA LEU A 60 -2.97 -7.35 -5.57
C LEU A 60 -3.88 -6.15 -5.27
N LEU A 61 -4.20 -5.37 -6.29
CA LEU A 61 -5.11 -4.23 -6.15
C LEU A 61 -6.50 -4.69 -5.70
N TYR A 62 -6.97 -5.81 -6.24
CA TYR A 62 -8.23 -6.41 -5.81
C TYR A 62 -8.18 -6.88 -4.36
N ARG A 63 -7.08 -7.52 -3.97
CA ARG A 63 -6.91 -8.04 -2.62
C ARG A 63 -6.92 -6.93 -1.58
N VAL A 64 -6.31 -5.80 -1.90
CA VAL A 64 -6.29 -4.62 -1.03
C VAL A 64 -7.63 -3.87 -1.11
N ASP A 65 -8.44 -4.19 -2.12
CA ASP A 65 -9.75 -3.60 -2.32
C ASP A 65 -9.69 -2.14 -2.73
N VAL A 66 -8.75 -1.83 -3.63
CA VAL A 66 -8.67 -0.51 -4.24
C VAL A 66 -9.80 -0.37 -5.25
N ALA A 67 -10.48 0.78 -5.24
CA ALA A 67 -11.62 1.00 -6.11
C ALA A 67 -11.22 0.93 -7.59
N GLU A 68 -11.97 0.16 -8.38
CA GLU A 68 -11.68 -0.05 -9.79
C GLU A 68 -11.64 1.26 -10.57
N ARG A 69 -12.54 2.19 -10.27
CA ARG A 69 -12.57 3.50 -10.94
C ARG A 69 -11.28 4.29 -10.70
N ASP A 70 -10.69 4.17 -9.51
CA ASP A 70 -9.45 4.87 -9.19
C ASP A 70 -8.28 4.27 -9.95
N VAL A 71 -8.25 2.94 -10.08
CA VAL A 71 -7.24 2.24 -10.87
C VAL A 71 -7.34 2.65 -12.34
N LYS A 72 -8.55 2.67 -12.88
CA LYS A 72 -8.79 3.07 -14.28
C LYS A 72 -8.35 4.51 -14.51
N ARG A 73 -8.63 5.40 -13.56
CA ARG A 73 -8.23 6.80 -13.66
C ARG A 73 -6.71 6.93 -13.71
N VAL A 74 -6.00 6.19 -12.86
CA VAL A 74 -4.53 6.23 -12.85
C VAL A 74 -3.99 5.79 -14.21
N PHE A 75 -4.48 4.67 -14.76
CA PHE A 75 -4.00 4.20 -16.07
C PHE A 75 -4.38 5.12 -17.21
N GLY A 76 -5.53 5.80 -17.12
CA GLY A 76 -6.01 6.67 -18.18
C GLY A 76 -5.45 8.08 -18.17
N GLU A 77 -5.10 8.61 -16.99
CA GLU A 77 -4.73 10.01 -16.84
C GLU A 77 -3.27 10.23 -16.52
N SER A 78 -2.58 9.23 -15.97
CA SER A 78 -1.18 9.38 -15.56
C SER A 78 -0.23 9.13 -16.72
N SER A 79 0.91 9.83 -16.72
CA SER A 79 2.01 9.47 -17.61
C SER A 79 2.51 8.07 -17.24
N PRO A 80 2.94 7.26 -18.23
CA PRO A 80 3.38 5.89 -17.93
C PRO A 80 4.41 5.78 -16.83
N LYS A 81 5.34 6.74 -16.75
CA LYS A 81 6.38 6.73 -15.71
C LYS A 81 5.83 7.01 -14.31
N ASP A 82 4.66 7.66 -14.22
CA ASP A 82 4.06 8.03 -12.94
C ASP A 82 3.03 7.01 -12.43
N ILE A 83 2.64 6.07 -13.27
CA ILE A 83 1.66 5.05 -12.91
C ILE A 83 2.05 4.28 -11.64
N PRO A 84 3.30 3.77 -11.52
CA PRO A 84 3.66 3.04 -10.30
C PRO A 84 3.53 3.87 -9.02
N ALA A 85 3.92 5.14 -9.08
CA ALA A 85 3.82 6.04 -7.92
C ALA A 85 2.35 6.28 -7.53
N HIS A 86 1.49 6.51 -8.52
CA HIS A 86 0.09 6.75 -8.25
C HIS A 86 -0.62 5.50 -7.74
N LEU A 87 -0.26 4.31 -8.24
CA LEU A 87 -0.79 3.06 -7.71
C LEU A 87 -0.32 2.82 -6.27
N ALA A 88 0.94 3.16 -5.98
CA ALA A 88 1.46 3.07 -4.62
C ALA A 88 0.63 3.94 -3.67
N ASP A 89 0.32 5.17 -4.09
CA ASP A 89 -0.49 6.08 -3.29
C ASP A 89 -1.89 5.51 -3.03
N LEU A 90 -2.52 4.90 -4.04
CA LEU A 90 -3.83 4.26 -3.87
C LEU A 90 -3.78 3.11 -2.86
N LEU A 91 -2.75 2.27 -2.94
CA LEU A 91 -2.57 1.16 -2.01
C LEU A 91 -2.41 1.64 -0.59
N ILE A 92 -1.58 2.65 -0.39
CA ILE A 92 -1.31 3.23 0.93
C ILE A 92 -2.59 3.85 1.50
N GLU A 93 -3.26 4.68 0.72
CA GLU A 93 -4.50 5.35 1.14
C GLU A 93 -5.57 4.34 1.55
N ARG A 94 -5.77 3.31 0.72
CA ARG A 94 -6.78 2.29 1.01
C ARG A 94 -6.45 1.51 2.27
N GLN A 95 -5.19 1.12 2.43
CA GLN A 95 -4.78 0.37 3.60
C GLN A 95 -4.91 1.19 4.88
N LEU A 96 -4.52 2.46 4.84
CA LEU A 96 -4.67 3.35 5.98
C LEU A 96 -6.14 3.55 6.34
N LEU A 97 -7.00 3.71 5.34
CA LEU A 97 -8.43 3.87 5.57
C LEU A 97 -9.02 2.65 6.26
N LYS A 98 -8.66 1.46 5.79
CA LYS A 98 -9.12 0.21 6.41
C LYS A 98 -8.71 0.13 7.88
N LEU A 99 -7.47 0.50 8.17
CA LEU A 99 -6.95 0.45 9.53
C LEU A 99 -7.65 1.48 10.43
N LYS A 100 -7.90 2.66 9.92
CA LYS A 100 -8.60 3.71 10.65
C LYS A 100 -10.04 3.30 10.97
N ILE A 101 -10.73 2.71 10.00
CA ILE A 101 -12.09 2.24 10.19
C ILE A 101 -12.12 1.12 11.25
N ARG A 102 -11.19 0.17 11.15
CA ARG A 102 -11.10 -0.93 12.11
C ARG A 102 -10.82 -0.42 13.52
N ARG A 103 -9.94 0.55 13.65
CA ARG A 103 -9.60 1.16 14.94
C ARG A 103 -10.80 1.90 15.54
N ALA A 104 -11.50 2.68 14.72
CA ALA A 104 -12.71 3.41 15.16
C ALA A 104 -13.79 2.43 15.62
N TYR A 105 -13.96 1.31 14.91
CA TYR A 105 -14.91 0.29 15.28
C TYR A 105 -14.57 -0.34 16.62
N ARG A 106 -13.30 -0.62 16.86
CA ARG A 106 -12.83 -1.17 18.13
C ARG A 106 -13.11 -0.22 19.30
N GLU A 107 -12.83 1.06 19.10
CA GLU A 107 -13.03 2.07 20.14
C GLU A 107 -14.49 2.26 20.48
N LYS A 108 -15.38 2.19 19.48
CA LYS A 108 -16.82 2.32 19.69
C LYS A 108 -17.47 1.06 20.22
N GLY A 109 -16.95 -0.08 19.83
CA GLY A 109 -17.49 -1.36 20.24
C GLY A 109 -17.08 -1.81 21.63
N GLY A 110 -16.17 -1.07 22.24
CA GLY A 110 -15.63 -1.08 23.59
C GLY A 110 -15.57 -2.27 24.40
#